data_3ad924bbab9f1525add0ea1a37ec7cde
#
_entry.id   3ad924bbab9f1525add0ea1a37ec7cde
#
_cell.length_a   1.000
_cell.length_b   1.000
_cell.length_c   1.000
_cell.angle_alpha   90.00
_cell.angle_beta   90.00
_cell.angle_gamma   90.00
#
_symmetry.space_group_name_H-M   'P 1'
#
loop_
_entity.id
_entity.type
_entity.pdbx_description
1 polymer ?
#
loop_
_entity_poly.entity_id
_entity_poly.type
_entity_poly.pdbx_seq_one_letter_code
_entity_poly.pdbx_strand_id
1 'polypeptide(L)'
;MTEQTIAELTNFFNQFKVGGDKTPAQSNLSFDDARDYFFRNMVERGLAEATQKFYRNKLGAFRKFLVQIKKVQTLELVTEEEIKFYFNSKYSKKKTGYYNCHARALRAFFNYLEKDGYLIASPAHNIKPKKVRKEKLDYFTIDQVRKMLTSFDLRYKSEIRNLLLVMVLLDTGVRNSELVKIKLEDINFNDRSIYIYATKTNTFRTVYYSKETERLLNVYRREVLKGAEKGPLFTQFYQTCNEPILGSQIKPEVVYRVLAVKAKKLFGDDVRMNPHKFRHTFATHFVINGGDAFSLRDLLGHTNIETTKIYIDMSPKDLKTKHDQHSLISNMQNNEQSDNKAQEKEQSKL
;
A
#
# COMPACT_ATOMS: atom_id res chain seq x y z
N MET A 1 -14.55 53.32 19.89
CA MET A 1 -14.32 53.36 18.46
C MET A 1 -15.66 53.10 17.77
N THR A 2 -16.05 54.00 16.85
CA THR A 2 -17.32 53.88 16.14
C THR A 2 -17.18 52.80 15.04
N GLU A 3 -18.28 52.11 14.65
CA GLU A 3 -18.29 51.14 13.56
C GLU A 3 -17.68 51.70 12.26
N GLN A 4 -17.86 53.01 12.03
CA GLN A 4 -17.29 53.72 10.88
C GLN A 4 -15.75 53.73 10.93
N THR A 5 -15.13 53.93 12.09
CA THR A 5 -13.68 53.93 12.27
C THR A 5 -13.09 52.50 12.07
N ILE A 6 -13.83 51.43 12.45
CA ILE A 6 -13.43 50.06 12.24
C ILE A 6 -13.51 49.72 10.75
N ALA A 7 -14.54 50.20 10.05
CA ALA A 7 -14.68 49.98 8.59
C ALA A 7 -13.56 50.69 7.80
N GLU A 8 -13.20 51.93 8.18
CA GLU A 8 -12.10 52.66 7.54
C GLU A 8 -10.74 52.02 7.77
N LEU A 9 -10.46 51.53 8.98
CA LEU A 9 -9.22 50.80 9.28
C LEU A 9 -9.17 49.47 8.53
N THR A 10 -10.30 48.77 8.40
CA THR A 10 -10.39 47.52 7.67
C THR A 10 -10.11 47.73 6.18
N ASN A 11 -10.66 48.81 5.59
CA ASN A 11 -10.41 49.17 4.20
C ASN A 11 -8.95 49.62 3.99
N PHE A 12 -8.36 50.34 4.91
CA PHE A 12 -6.95 50.73 4.86
C PHE A 12 -6.03 49.51 4.87
N PHE A 13 -6.24 48.54 5.75
CA PHE A 13 -5.43 47.31 5.80
C PHE A 13 -5.63 46.42 4.58
N ASN A 14 -6.80 46.45 3.95
CA ASN A 14 -7.04 45.69 2.71
C ASN A 14 -6.26 46.23 1.50
N GLN A 15 -5.88 47.51 1.48
CA GLN A 15 -5.06 48.10 0.41
C GLN A 15 -3.59 47.61 0.42
N PHE A 16 -3.11 47.09 1.54
CA PHE A 16 -1.75 46.54 1.69
C PHE A 16 -1.64 45.04 1.46
N LYS A 17 -2.75 44.34 1.16
CA LYS A 17 -2.71 42.91 0.81
C LYS A 17 -2.23 42.75 -0.63
N VAL A 18 -0.93 42.51 -0.79
CA VAL A 18 -0.35 42.12 -2.09
C VAL A 18 -0.75 40.66 -2.35
N GLY A 19 -1.58 40.42 -3.36
CA GLY A 19 -1.80 39.10 -3.95
C GLY A 19 -3.23 38.58 -3.89
N GLY A 20 -3.94 38.71 -5.04
CA GLY A 20 -5.17 38.00 -5.42
C GLY A 20 -6.42 38.35 -4.62
N ASP A 21 -7.48 38.74 -5.30
CA ASP A 21 -8.83 38.99 -4.75
C ASP A 21 -9.30 37.79 -3.89
N LYS A 22 -8.97 37.82 -2.58
CA LYS A 22 -9.56 36.94 -1.57
C LYS A 22 -10.49 37.79 -0.72
N THR A 23 -11.77 37.71 -0.99
CA THR A 23 -12.83 38.21 -0.10
C THR A 23 -12.55 37.76 1.33
N PRO A 24 -12.69 38.64 2.36
CA PRO A 24 -12.55 38.24 3.75
C PRO A 24 -13.53 37.11 4.07
N ALA A 25 -13.12 36.25 4.99
CA ALA A 25 -13.86 35.07 5.44
C ALA A 25 -15.38 35.33 5.41
N GLN A 26 -16.10 34.61 4.52
CA GLN A 26 -17.56 34.68 4.52
C GLN A 26 -18.03 34.17 5.88
N SER A 27 -18.46 35.09 6.75
CA SER A 27 -19.17 34.77 7.96
C SER A 27 -20.37 33.91 7.57
N ASN A 28 -20.40 32.63 7.98
CA ASN A 28 -21.40 31.60 7.75
C ASN A 28 -21.07 30.53 6.65
N LEU A 29 -19.82 30.26 6.35
CA LEU A 29 -19.50 29.13 5.46
C LEU A 29 -19.95 27.81 6.11
N SER A 30 -20.82 27.04 5.43
CA SER A 30 -21.20 25.74 5.91
C SER A 30 -20.05 24.73 5.80
N PHE A 31 -20.07 23.71 6.67
CA PHE A 31 -19.06 22.63 6.60
C PHE A 31 -19.11 21.91 5.23
N ASP A 32 -20.30 21.80 4.63
CA ASP A 32 -20.49 21.13 3.34
C ASP A 32 -19.90 21.94 2.19
N ASP A 33 -20.12 23.26 2.15
CA ASP A 33 -19.52 24.12 1.13
C ASP A 33 -17.99 24.16 1.24
N ALA A 34 -17.45 24.27 2.45
CA ALA A 34 -16.02 24.22 2.68
C ALA A 34 -15.40 22.90 2.23
N ARG A 35 -16.11 21.79 2.48
CA ARG A 35 -15.70 20.46 2.01
C ARG A 35 -15.70 20.38 0.48
N ASP A 36 -16.69 20.95 -0.18
CA ASP A 36 -16.80 20.93 -1.64
C ASP A 36 -15.72 21.82 -2.30
N TYR A 37 -15.32 22.95 -1.68
CA TYR A 37 -14.15 23.73 -2.09
C TYR A 37 -12.87 22.89 -1.97
N PHE A 38 -12.68 22.20 -0.86
CA PHE A 38 -11.53 21.35 -0.67
C PHE A 38 -11.44 20.20 -1.70
N PHE A 39 -12.57 19.59 -2.06
CA PHE A 39 -12.60 18.55 -3.09
C PHE A 39 -12.37 19.08 -4.50
N ARG A 40 -12.88 20.27 -4.83
CA ARG A 40 -12.56 20.92 -6.11
C ARG A 40 -11.07 21.18 -6.25
N ASN A 41 -10.43 21.73 -5.23
CA ASN A 41 -8.98 21.92 -5.21
C ASN A 41 -8.20 20.61 -5.37
N MET A 42 -8.68 19.49 -4.79
CA MET A 42 -8.05 18.19 -5.01
C MET A 42 -8.13 17.72 -6.45
N VAL A 43 -9.25 17.94 -7.13
CA VAL A 43 -9.44 17.60 -8.54
C VAL A 43 -8.54 18.46 -9.42
N GLU A 44 -8.52 19.76 -9.20
CA GLU A 44 -7.67 20.72 -9.92
C GLU A 44 -6.18 20.38 -9.79
N ARG A 45 -5.76 19.93 -8.63
CA ARG A 45 -4.38 19.46 -8.38
C ARG A 45 -4.10 18.04 -8.89
N GLY A 46 -5.04 17.40 -9.56
CA GLY A 46 -4.88 16.06 -10.13
C GLY A 46 -4.67 14.94 -9.10
N LEU A 47 -5.19 15.09 -7.86
CA LEU A 47 -5.04 14.04 -6.86
C LEU A 47 -5.79 12.78 -7.26
N ALA A 48 -5.15 11.61 -7.08
CA ALA A 48 -5.71 10.31 -7.41
C ALA A 48 -7.08 10.08 -6.73
N GLU A 49 -8.01 9.45 -7.42
CA GLU A 49 -9.37 9.16 -6.95
C GLU A 49 -9.39 8.45 -5.59
N ALA A 50 -8.46 7.50 -5.38
CA ALA A 50 -8.31 6.81 -4.08
C ALA A 50 -8.00 7.78 -2.93
N THR A 51 -7.21 8.82 -3.19
CA THR A 51 -6.91 9.89 -2.22
C THR A 51 -8.14 10.73 -1.94
N GLN A 52 -8.86 11.14 -2.98
CA GLN A 52 -10.12 11.87 -2.82
C GLN A 52 -11.14 11.05 -2.02
N LYS A 53 -11.31 9.76 -2.32
CA LYS A 53 -12.20 8.82 -1.59
C LYS A 53 -11.78 8.69 -0.11
N PHE A 54 -10.47 8.64 0.16
CA PHE A 54 -9.97 8.65 1.55
C PHE A 54 -10.46 9.88 2.30
N TYR A 55 -10.28 11.08 1.76
CA TYR A 55 -10.70 12.31 2.42
C TYR A 55 -12.23 12.41 2.53
N ARG A 56 -12.98 12.06 1.46
CA ARG A 56 -14.45 12.01 1.50
C ARG A 56 -14.97 11.16 2.66
N ASN A 57 -14.40 9.96 2.84
CA ASN A 57 -14.82 9.06 3.90
C ASN A 57 -14.49 9.63 5.30
N LYS A 58 -13.31 10.25 5.47
CA LYS A 58 -12.91 10.77 6.78
C LYS A 58 -13.66 12.04 7.16
N LEU A 59 -13.78 12.99 6.25
CA LEU A 59 -14.55 14.21 6.47
C LEU A 59 -16.05 13.93 6.59
N GLY A 60 -16.59 12.97 5.83
CA GLY A 60 -17.98 12.55 5.97
C GLY A 60 -18.30 11.95 7.35
N ALA A 61 -17.38 11.20 7.93
CA ALA A 61 -17.54 10.69 9.31
C ALA A 61 -17.50 11.80 10.36
N PHE A 62 -16.64 12.81 10.18
CA PHE A 62 -16.59 13.98 11.05
C PHE A 62 -17.83 14.87 10.90
N ARG A 63 -18.28 15.13 9.67
CA ARG A 63 -19.55 15.85 9.42
C ARG A 63 -20.74 15.20 10.13
N LYS A 64 -20.90 13.87 10.00
CA LYS A 64 -21.96 13.14 10.70
C LYS A 64 -21.90 13.39 12.21
N PHE A 65 -20.71 13.39 12.79
CA PHE A 65 -20.52 13.69 14.20
C PHE A 65 -20.95 15.11 14.55
N LEU A 66 -20.52 16.12 13.78
CA LEU A 66 -20.89 17.52 14.02
C LEU A 66 -22.40 17.73 13.97
N VAL A 67 -23.09 17.19 12.96
CA VAL A 67 -24.54 17.37 12.79
C VAL A 67 -25.33 16.59 13.84
N GLN A 68 -25.01 15.31 14.05
CA GLN A 68 -25.82 14.41 14.88
C GLN A 68 -25.61 14.60 16.38
N ILE A 69 -24.38 14.93 16.80
CA ILE A 69 -24.00 14.97 18.22
C ILE A 69 -23.87 16.42 18.71
N LYS A 70 -23.26 17.28 17.92
CA LYS A 70 -22.95 18.66 18.31
C LYS A 70 -23.91 19.69 17.76
N LYS A 71 -24.78 19.35 16.80
CA LYS A 71 -25.70 20.25 16.08
C LYS A 71 -25.00 21.48 15.47
N VAL A 72 -23.70 21.36 15.18
CA VAL A 72 -22.88 22.41 14.55
C VAL A 72 -23.10 22.37 13.05
N GLN A 73 -23.54 23.47 12.47
CA GLN A 73 -23.82 23.59 11.03
C GLN A 73 -22.80 24.46 10.30
N THR A 74 -22.24 25.46 10.96
CA THR A 74 -21.29 26.41 10.39
C THR A 74 -19.86 26.06 10.76
N LEU A 75 -18.93 26.34 9.86
CA LEU A 75 -17.50 26.00 10.01
C LEU A 75 -16.85 26.74 11.19
N GLU A 76 -17.25 28.00 11.44
CA GLU A 76 -16.70 28.85 12.49
C GLU A 76 -16.94 28.31 13.90
N LEU A 77 -17.99 27.53 14.07
CA LEU A 77 -18.31 26.88 15.37
C LEU A 77 -17.50 25.61 15.61
N VAL A 78 -16.67 25.18 14.64
CA VAL A 78 -15.82 24.02 14.82
C VAL A 78 -14.53 24.43 15.51
N THR A 79 -14.44 24.19 16.79
CA THR A 79 -13.26 24.49 17.63
C THR A 79 -12.35 23.28 17.78
N GLU A 80 -11.18 23.49 18.35
CA GLU A 80 -10.26 22.40 18.72
C GLU A 80 -10.92 21.43 19.72
N GLU A 81 -11.82 21.91 20.57
CA GLU A 81 -12.53 21.11 21.57
C GLU A 81 -13.51 20.10 20.89
N GLU A 82 -14.25 20.55 19.87
CA GLU A 82 -15.11 19.64 19.07
C GLU A 82 -14.28 18.54 18.39
N ILE A 83 -13.11 18.88 17.87
CA ILE A 83 -12.22 17.90 17.26
C ILE A 83 -11.67 16.93 18.31
N LYS A 84 -11.23 17.41 19.47
CA LYS A 84 -10.80 16.56 20.58
C LYS A 84 -11.92 15.64 21.08
N PHE A 85 -13.13 16.17 21.22
CA PHE A 85 -14.29 15.39 21.63
C PHE A 85 -14.64 14.31 20.59
N TYR A 86 -14.58 14.62 19.28
CA TYR A 86 -14.72 13.63 18.22
C TYR A 86 -13.73 12.48 18.36
N PHE A 87 -12.46 12.79 18.60
CA PHE A 87 -11.45 11.76 18.78
C PHE A 87 -11.68 10.93 20.04
N ASN A 88 -12.04 11.54 21.14
CA ASN A 88 -12.30 10.84 22.40
C ASN A 88 -13.54 9.94 22.31
N SER A 89 -14.61 10.41 21.68
CA SER A 89 -15.86 9.65 21.54
C SER A 89 -15.75 8.46 20.59
N LYS A 90 -15.02 8.62 19.48
CA LYS A 90 -14.97 7.63 18.38
C LYS A 90 -13.73 6.74 18.38
N TYR A 91 -12.60 7.22 18.93
CA TYR A 91 -11.29 6.59 18.73
C TYR A 91 -10.51 6.29 20.01
N SER A 92 -11.05 6.54 21.20
CA SER A 92 -10.40 6.25 22.49
C SER A 92 -10.02 4.75 22.62
N LYS A 93 -10.90 3.87 22.14
CA LYS A 93 -10.72 2.39 22.18
C LYS A 93 -10.25 1.78 20.86
N LYS A 94 -9.97 2.58 19.82
CA LYS A 94 -9.57 2.08 18.50
C LYS A 94 -8.07 2.12 18.31
N LYS A 95 -7.55 1.28 17.38
CA LYS A 95 -6.12 1.27 17.02
C LYS A 95 -5.65 2.67 16.61
N THR A 96 -4.45 3.04 17.05
CA THR A 96 -3.78 4.32 16.79
C THR A 96 -3.77 4.72 15.31
N GLY A 97 -3.68 3.73 14.41
CA GLY A 97 -3.74 3.99 12.96
C GLY A 97 -5.04 4.64 12.49
N TYR A 98 -6.20 4.26 13.07
CA TYR A 98 -7.48 4.89 12.73
C TYR A 98 -7.53 6.35 13.19
N TYR A 99 -7.06 6.62 14.41
CA TYR A 99 -6.90 7.99 14.90
C TYR A 99 -6.05 8.81 13.94
N ASN A 100 -4.86 8.32 13.59
CA ASN A 100 -3.91 9.04 12.73
C ASN A 100 -4.45 9.31 11.33
N CYS A 101 -5.23 8.38 10.74
CA CYS A 101 -5.89 8.61 9.47
C CYS A 101 -6.88 9.78 9.52
N HIS A 102 -7.69 9.88 10.58
CA HIS A 102 -8.64 10.98 10.75
C HIS A 102 -7.92 12.29 11.10
N ALA A 103 -6.92 12.26 11.99
CA ALA A 103 -6.12 13.42 12.35
C ALA A 103 -5.44 14.03 11.10
N ARG A 104 -4.86 13.19 10.23
CA ARG A 104 -4.28 13.63 8.96
C ARG A 104 -5.31 14.30 8.05
N ALA A 105 -6.50 13.70 7.93
CA ALA A 105 -7.54 14.23 7.06
C ALA A 105 -8.08 15.57 7.57
N LEU A 106 -8.36 15.69 8.86
CA LEU A 106 -8.86 16.93 9.45
C LEU A 106 -7.80 18.04 9.38
N ARG A 107 -6.55 17.74 9.68
CA ARG A 107 -5.46 18.72 9.55
C ARG A 107 -5.31 19.21 8.11
N ALA A 108 -5.32 18.31 7.12
CA ALA A 108 -5.21 18.69 5.72
C ALA A 108 -6.36 19.59 5.28
N PHE A 109 -7.59 19.29 5.73
CA PHE A 109 -8.78 20.07 5.42
C PHE A 109 -8.74 21.45 6.05
N PHE A 110 -8.56 21.55 7.37
CA PHE A 110 -8.58 22.83 8.07
C PHE A 110 -7.37 23.71 7.74
N ASN A 111 -6.19 23.14 7.53
CA ASN A 111 -5.02 23.89 7.06
C ASN A 111 -5.19 24.41 5.62
N TYR A 112 -5.91 23.69 4.76
CA TYR A 112 -6.29 24.21 3.45
C TYR A 112 -7.20 25.44 3.59
N LEU A 113 -8.22 25.38 4.45
CA LEU A 113 -9.16 26.48 4.66
C LEU A 113 -8.49 27.72 5.26
N GLU A 114 -7.54 27.53 6.21
CA GLU A 114 -6.72 28.61 6.73
C GLU A 114 -5.84 29.23 5.67
N LYS A 115 -5.11 28.40 4.90
CA LYS A 115 -4.23 28.88 3.82
C LYS A 115 -4.96 29.67 2.74
N ASP A 116 -6.16 29.23 2.39
CA ASP A 116 -6.98 29.88 1.36
C ASP A 116 -7.87 31.01 1.90
N GLY A 117 -7.71 31.36 3.21
CA GLY A 117 -8.38 32.52 3.83
C GLY A 117 -9.85 32.31 4.21
N TYR A 118 -10.33 31.05 4.19
CA TYR A 118 -11.69 30.71 4.65
C TYR A 118 -11.79 30.67 6.19
N LEU A 119 -10.67 30.49 6.89
CA LEU A 119 -10.54 30.52 8.34
C LEU A 119 -9.35 31.39 8.73
N ILE A 120 -9.47 32.08 9.85
CA ILE A 120 -8.37 32.87 10.46
C ILE A 120 -7.29 31.93 10.98
N ALA A 121 -7.69 30.81 11.62
CA ALA A 121 -6.79 29.81 12.17
C ALA A 121 -7.41 28.43 12.07
N SER A 122 -6.57 27.42 11.83
CA SER A 122 -6.99 26.01 11.76
C SER A 122 -7.29 25.46 13.17
N PRO A 123 -8.52 25.01 13.46
CA PRO A 123 -8.83 24.37 14.74
C PRO A 123 -8.15 22.99 14.88
N ALA A 124 -7.54 22.48 13.81
CA ALA A 124 -6.81 21.22 13.82
C ALA A 124 -5.29 21.41 13.99
N HIS A 125 -4.79 22.61 14.22
CA HIS A 125 -3.36 22.92 14.31
C HIS A 125 -2.65 22.05 15.36
N ASN A 126 -3.23 21.93 16.56
CA ASN A 126 -2.68 21.18 17.68
C ASN A 126 -3.02 19.69 17.66
N ILE A 127 -3.78 19.21 16.69
CA ILE A 127 -4.13 17.79 16.56
C ILE A 127 -2.94 17.01 16.04
N LYS A 128 -2.12 16.46 16.93
CA LYS A 128 -0.91 15.72 16.56
C LYS A 128 -1.23 14.23 16.34
N PRO A 129 -0.63 13.59 15.31
CA PRO A 129 -0.67 12.13 15.17
C PRO A 129 -0.05 11.46 16.39
N LYS A 130 -0.67 10.39 16.85
CA LYS A 130 -0.14 9.57 17.96
C LYS A 130 1.00 8.68 17.45
N LYS A 131 2.02 8.48 18.28
CA LYS A 131 3.12 7.57 17.96
C LYS A 131 2.59 6.14 17.82
N VAL A 132 2.84 5.52 16.66
CA VAL A 132 2.50 4.12 16.41
C VAL A 132 3.66 3.25 16.93
N ARG A 133 3.38 2.28 17.79
CA ARG A 133 4.39 1.28 18.16
C ARG A 133 4.72 0.46 16.91
N LYS A 134 6.00 0.24 16.65
CA LYS A 134 6.45 -0.68 15.61
C LYS A 134 5.99 -2.08 16.06
N GLU A 135 4.96 -2.62 15.41
CA GLU A 135 4.59 -4.04 15.60
C GLU A 135 5.62 -4.89 14.86
N LYS A 136 5.86 -6.13 15.34
CA LYS A 136 6.67 -7.09 14.59
C LYS A 136 6.05 -7.28 13.21
N LEU A 137 6.89 -7.41 12.18
CA LEU A 137 6.43 -7.70 10.83
C LEU A 137 5.61 -8.99 10.83
N ASP A 138 4.39 -8.89 10.35
CA ASP A 138 3.51 -10.05 10.18
C ASP A 138 3.74 -10.65 8.79
N TYR A 139 4.42 -11.80 8.75
CA TYR A 139 4.70 -12.57 7.54
C TYR A 139 4.35 -14.05 7.75
N PHE A 140 4.26 -14.83 6.68
CA PHE A 140 3.99 -16.26 6.75
C PHE A 140 5.26 -17.05 6.99
N THR A 141 5.17 -18.06 7.88
CA THR A 141 6.22 -19.08 8.02
C THR A 141 6.22 -20.01 6.80
N ILE A 142 7.32 -20.72 6.57
CA ILE A 142 7.43 -21.70 5.47
C ILE A 142 6.32 -22.75 5.54
N ASP A 143 5.99 -23.23 6.75
CA ASP A 143 4.93 -24.23 6.94
C ASP A 143 3.54 -23.68 6.63
N GLN A 144 3.28 -22.40 6.97
CA GLN A 144 2.04 -21.73 6.57
C GLN A 144 1.94 -21.58 5.05
N VAL A 145 3.05 -21.21 4.38
CA VAL A 145 3.12 -21.13 2.92
C VAL A 145 2.86 -22.51 2.30
N ARG A 146 3.53 -23.56 2.79
CA ARG A 146 3.35 -24.93 2.30
C ARG A 146 1.89 -25.40 2.44
N LYS A 147 1.30 -25.22 3.64
CA LYS A 147 -0.11 -25.55 3.89
C LYS A 147 -1.06 -24.78 2.96
N MET A 148 -0.73 -23.53 2.66
CA MET A 148 -1.52 -22.70 1.75
C MET A 148 -1.45 -23.20 0.31
N LEU A 149 -0.24 -23.46 -0.21
CA LEU A 149 -0.04 -23.89 -1.59
C LEU A 149 -0.70 -25.25 -1.88
N THR A 150 -0.73 -26.16 -0.90
CA THR A 150 -1.34 -27.50 -1.04
C THR A 150 -2.85 -27.52 -0.82
N SER A 151 -3.48 -26.38 -0.50
CA SER A 151 -4.89 -26.32 -0.15
C SER A 151 -5.86 -26.07 -1.30
N PHE A 152 -5.34 -25.83 -2.50
CA PHE A 152 -6.17 -25.51 -3.67
C PHE A 152 -6.62 -26.78 -4.40
N ASP A 153 -7.90 -26.84 -4.74
CA ASP A 153 -8.49 -27.93 -5.51
C ASP A 153 -8.39 -27.61 -7.01
N LEU A 154 -7.39 -28.18 -7.65
CA LEU A 154 -7.07 -27.89 -9.05
C LEU A 154 -8.08 -28.46 -10.06
N ARG A 155 -9.12 -29.18 -9.61
CA ARG A 155 -10.28 -29.55 -10.44
C ARG A 155 -11.12 -28.34 -10.86
N TYR A 156 -11.02 -27.23 -10.10
CA TYR A 156 -11.75 -26.00 -10.36
C TYR A 156 -10.86 -24.95 -11.01
N LYS A 157 -11.24 -24.44 -12.16
CA LYS A 157 -10.51 -23.38 -12.89
C LYS A 157 -10.25 -22.13 -12.04
N SER A 158 -11.20 -21.74 -11.21
CA SER A 158 -11.05 -20.61 -10.29
C SER A 158 -9.99 -20.86 -9.20
N GLU A 159 -9.83 -22.11 -8.74
CA GLU A 159 -8.78 -22.46 -7.77
C GLU A 159 -7.38 -22.49 -8.41
N ILE A 160 -7.27 -22.90 -9.69
CA ILE A 160 -6.02 -22.78 -10.46
C ILE A 160 -5.60 -21.29 -10.54
N ARG A 161 -6.54 -20.39 -10.87
CA ARG A 161 -6.30 -18.94 -10.84
C ARG A 161 -5.86 -18.47 -9.46
N ASN A 162 -6.56 -18.91 -8.41
CA ASN A 162 -6.30 -18.48 -7.04
C ASN A 162 -4.92 -18.97 -6.56
N LEU A 163 -4.51 -20.16 -6.91
CA LEU A 163 -3.17 -20.67 -6.64
C LEU A 163 -2.10 -19.85 -7.37
N LEU A 164 -2.28 -19.60 -8.66
CA LEU A 164 -1.36 -18.76 -9.44
C LEU A 164 -1.23 -17.36 -8.85
N LEU A 165 -2.35 -16.76 -8.44
CA LEU A 165 -2.39 -15.46 -7.77
C LEU A 165 -1.52 -15.46 -6.49
N VAL A 166 -1.64 -16.50 -5.67
CA VAL A 166 -0.86 -16.66 -4.44
C VAL A 166 0.63 -16.85 -4.78
N MET A 167 0.97 -17.67 -5.76
CA MET A 167 2.36 -17.90 -6.17
C MET A 167 3.00 -16.62 -6.71
N VAL A 168 2.32 -15.87 -7.57
CA VAL A 168 2.83 -14.59 -8.07
C VAL A 168 3.05 -13.59 -6.93
N LEU A 169 2.14 -13.51 -5.96
CA LEU A 169 2.34 -12.65 -4.78
C LEU A 169 3.55 -13.05 -3.94
N LEU A 170 3.80 -14.37 -3.77
CA LEU A 170 4.93 -14.89 -3.01
C LEU A 170 6.27 -14.74 -3.75
N ASP A 171 6.28 -14.91 -5.06
CA ASP A 171 7.51 -14.81 -5.87
C ASP A 171 7.95 -13.36 -6.11
N THR A 172 7.00 -12.43 -6.24
CA THR A 172 7.30 -11.09 -6.76
C THR A 172 7.10 -9.97 -5.74
N GLY A 173 6.32 -10.22 -4.70
CA GLY A 173 5.97 -9.20 -3.72
C GLY A 173 5.21 -7.98 -4.29
N VAL A 174 4.59 -8.08 -5.46
CA VAL A 174 3.84 -6.98 -6.09
C VAL A 174 2.67 -6.50 -5.23
N ARG A 175 2.27 -5.23 -5.38
CA ARG A 175 1.09 -4.70 -4.70
C ARG A 175 -0.19 -5.27 -5.32
N ASN A 176 -1.27 -5.39 -4.52
CA ASN A 176 -2.55 -5.88 -5.03
C ASN A 176 -3.06 -5.08 -6.25
N SER A 177 -2.91 -3.77 -6.22
CA SER A 177 -3.31 -2.90 -7.34
C SER A 177 -2.46 -3.08 -8.60
N GLU A 178 -1.23 -3.55 -8.47
CA GLU A 178 -0.34 -3.93 -9.56
C GLU A 178 -0.69 -5.33 -10.08
N LEU A 179 -0.83 -6.31 -9.16
CA LEU A 179 -1.18 -7.69 -9.48
C LEU A 179 -2.40 -7.81 -10.41
N VAL A 180 -3.49 -7.13 -10.06
CA VAL A 180 -4.73 -7.19 -10.85
C VAL A 180 -4.61 -6.58 -12.23
N LYS A 181 -3.63 -5.71 -12.45
CA LYS A 181 -3.39 -5.01 -13.72
C LYS A 181 -2.42 -5.75 -14.64
N ILE A 182 -1.77 -6.82 -14.19
CA ILE A 182 -0.85 -7.59 -15.04
C ILE A 182 -1.62 -8.11 -16.24
N LYS A 183 -1.03 -7.92 -17.42
CA LYS A 183 -1.53 -8.47 -18.68
C LYS A 183 -0.57 -9.55 -19.18
N LEU A 184 -1.05 -10.39 -20.08
CA LEU A 184 -0.22 -11.43 -20.73
C LEU A 184 0.94 -10.81 -21.52
N GLU A 185 0.71 -9.63 -22.12
CA GLU A 185 1.72 -8.87 -22.87
C GLU A 185 2.86 -8.33 -21.98
N ASP A 186 2.63 -8.22 -20.67
CA ASP A 186 3.64 -7.78 -19.70
C ASP A 186 4.60 -8.90 -19.28
N ILE A 187 4.36 -10.15 -19.73
CA ILE A 187 5.10 -11.34 -19.30
C ILE A 187 6.13 -11.72 -20.34
N ASN A 188 7.40 -11.75 -19.94
CA ASN A 188 8.46 -12.37 -20.72
C ASN A 188 8.67 -13.82 -20.22
N PHE A 189 8.21 -14.80 -21.01
CA PHE A 189 8.31 -16.22 -20.67
C PHE A 189 9.75 -16.75 -20.75
N ASN A 190 10.61 -16.17 -21.59
CA ASN A 190 11.99 -16.61 -21.72
C ASN A 190 12.81 -16.30 -20.46
N ASP A 191 12.60 -15.11 -19.89
CA ASP A 191 13.34 -14.63 -18.72
C ASP A 191 12.57 -14.86 -17.41
N ARG A 192 11.38 -15.44 -17.45
CA ARG A 192 10.46 -15.55 -16.31
C ARG A 192 10.29 -14.24 -15.58
N SER A 193 9.99 -13.20 -16.31
CA SER A 193 9.85 -11.85 -15.76
C SER A 193 8.50 -11.22 -16.10
N ILE A 194 8.06 -10.29 -15.29
CA ILE A 194 6.83 -9.53 -15.47
C ILE A 194 7.18 -8.04 -15.37
N TYR A 195 6.73 -7.29 -16.35
CA TYR A 195 6.87 -5.85 -16.39
C TYR A 195 5.75 -5.19 -15.60
N ILE A 196 6.09 -4.50 -14.52
CA ILE A 196 5.12 -3.87 -13.60
C ILE A 196 5.13 -2.37 -13.77
N TYR A 197 3.97 -1.82 -14.11
CA TYR A 197 3.75 -0.37 -14.17
C TYR A 197 3.13 0.14 -12.85
N ALA A 198 3.86 0.98 -12.14
CA ALA A 198 3.39 1.62 -10.92
C ALA A 198 2.75 2.98 -11.23
N THR A 199 1.44 3.00 -11.40
CA THR A 199 0.66 4.22 -11.75
C THR A 199 0.84 5.37 -10.75
N LYS A 200 1.14 5.09 -9.48
CA LYS A 200 1.30 6.13 -8.45
C LYS A 200 2.59 6.92 -8.58
N THR A 201 3.66 6.30 -9.06
CA THR A 201 5.00 6.90 -9.17
C THR A 201 5.41 7.12 -10.62
N ASN A 202 4.58 6.72 -11.58
CA ASN A 202 4.87 6.71 -13.00
C ASN A 202 6.21 6.03 -13.32
N THR A 203 6.49 4.92 -12.62
CA THR A 203 7.73 4.16 -12.74
C THR A 203 7.46 2.75 -13.17
N PHE A 204 8.43 2.15 -13.86
CA PHE A 204 8.39 0.77 -14.26
C PHE A 204 9.41 -0.03 -13.46
N ARG A 205 9.14 -1.30 -13.24
CA ARG A 205 10.12 -2.25 -12.74
C ARG A 205 9.83 -3.64 -13.29
N THR A 206 10.86 -4.43 -13.39
CA THR A 206 10.76 -5.85 -13.71
C THR A 206 10.80 -6.66 -12.43
N VAL A 207 9.92 -7.64 -12.30
CA VAL A 207 9.93 -8.64 -11.24
C VAL A 207 10.06 -10.02 -11.85
N TYR A 208 10.57 -10.99 -11.07
CA TYR A 208 10.87 -12.32 -11.56
C TYR A 208 10.04 -13.37 -10.82
N TYR A 209 9.72 -14.47 -11.50
CA TYR A 209 8.97 -15.59 -10.93
C TYR A 209 9.72 -16.91 -11.11
N SER A 210 9.43 -17.88 -10.24
CA SER A 210 10.08 -19.19 -10.18
C SER A 210 9.65 -20.09 -11.34
N LYS A 211 10.42 -21.18 -11.57
CA LYS A 211 10.05 -22.24 -12.51
C LYS A 211 8.72 -22.91 -12.15
N GLU A 212 8.42 -23.02 -10.87
CA GLU A 212 7.18 -23.58 -10.34
C GLU A 212 5.99 -22.71 -10.71
N THR A 213 6.11 -21.39 -10.57
CA THR A 213 5.10 -20.41 -11.01
C THR A 213 4.94 -20.46 -12.54
N GLU A 214 6.02 -20.59 -13.30
CA GLU A 214 5.96 -20.75 -14.76
C GLU A 214 5.15 -21.98 -15.19
N ARG A 215 5.38 -23.13 -14.56
CA ARG A 215 4.63 -24.36 -14.85
C ARG A 215 3.13 -24.16 -14.63
N LEU A 216 2.74 -23.56 -13.49
CA LEU A 216 1.34 -23.29 -13.19
C LEU A 216 0.76 -22.22 -14.13
N LEU A 217 1.53 -21.20 -14.48
CA LEU A 217 1.14 -20.16 -15.42
C LEU A 217 0.82 -20.74 -16.81
N ASN A 218 1.64 -21.68 -17.30
CA ASN A 218 1.40 -22.37 -18.55
C ASN A 218 0.13 -23.23 -18.51
N VAL A 219 -0.11 -23.96 -17.42
CA VAL A 219 -1.37 -24.68 -17.21
C VAL A 219 -2.55 -23.72 -17.18
N TYR A 220 -2.47 -22.64 -16.40
CA TYR A 220 -3.53 -21.64 -16.31
C TYR A 220 -3.84 -20.99 -17.66
N ARG A 221 -2.82 -20.64 -18.44
CA ARG A 221 -2.97 -20.05 -19.76
C ARG A 221 -3.69 -20.99 -20.72
N ARG A 222 -3.34 -22.30 -20.71
CA ARG A 222 -3.95 -23.32 -21.57
C ARG A 222 -5.39 -23.64 -21.12
N GLU A 223 -5.57 -24.00 -19.84
CA GLU A 223 -6.85 -24.56 -19.35
C GLU A 223 -7.90 -23.49 -19.01
N VAL A 224 -7.45 -22.33 -18.56
CA VAL A 224 -8.35 -21.27 -18.08
C VAL A 224 -8.49 -20.16 -19.11
N LEU A 225 -7.38 -19.67 -19.64
CA LEU A 225 -7.40 -18.58 -20.63
C LEU A 225 -7.54 -19.07 -22.08
N LYS A 226 -7.68 -20.38 -22.29
CA LYS A 226 -7.90 -21.01 -23.61
C LYS A 226 -6.82 -20.60 -24.63
N GLY A 227 -5.57 -20.48 -24.20
CA GLY A 227 -4.43 -20.13 -25.06
C GLY A 227 -4.35 -18.65 -25.42
N ALA A 228 -5.09 -17.75 -24.74
CA ALA A 228 -5.01 -16.32 -25.00
C ALA A 228 -3.57 -15.80 -24.89
N GLU A 229 -3.19 -14.90 -25.81
CA GLU A 229 -1.87 -14.28 -25.85
C GLU A 229 -1.88 -12.84 -25.34
N LYS A 230 -3.06 -12.22 -25.26
CA LYS A 230 -3.24 -10.83 -24.85
C LYS A 230 -4.39 -10.69 -23.87
N GLY A 231 -4.33 -9.62 -23.09
CA GLY A 231 -5.38 -9.25 -22.13
C GLY A 231 -5.01 -9.54 -20.68
N PRO A 232 -5.95 -9.35 -19.74
CA PRO A 232 -5.68 -9.51 -18.31
C PRO A 232 -5.19 -10.90 -17.94
N LEU A 233 -4.08 -10.99 -17.19
CA LEU A 233 -3.59 -12.26 -16.66
C LEU A 233 -4.64 -12.90 -15.73
N PHE A 234 -5.18 -12.13 -14.80
CA PHE A 234 -6.17 -12.63 -13.84
C PHE A 234 -7.57 -12.20 -14.23
N THR A 235 -8.38 -13.17 -14.66
CA THR A 235 -9.76 -12.97 -15.13
C THR A 235 -10.79 -13.15 -14.02
N GLN A 236 -11.99 -12.56 -14.18
CA GLN A 236 -13.14 -12.86 -13.33
C GLN A 236 -13.76 -14.21 -13.72
N PHE A 237 -14.63 -14.72 -12.82
CA PHE A 237 -15.36 -15.96 -13.04
C PHE A 237 -16.84 -15.72 -12.85
N TYR A 238 -17.67 -16.41 -13.60
CA TYR A 238 -19.08 -16.52 -13.32
C TYR A 238 -19.29 -17.22 -11.97
N GLN A 239 -20.22 -16.71 -11.18
CA GLN A 239 -20.47 -17.25 -9.85
C GLN A 239 -21.16 -18.62 -9.87
N THR A 240 -21.91 -18.89 -10.93
CA THR A 240 -22.78 -20.07 -11.08
C THR A 240 -22.10 -21.29 -11.65
N CYS A 241 -21.13 -21.13 -12.57
CA CYS A 241 -20.60 -22.26 -13.35
C CYS A 241 -19.09 -22.42 -13.28
N ASN A 242 -18.38 -21.61 -12.49
CA ASN A 242 -16.90 -21.67 -12.39
C ASN A 242 -16.17 -21.53 -13.74
N GLU A 243 -16.78 -20.85 -14.72
CA GLU A 243 -16.16 -20.55 -16.00
C GLU A 243 -15.56 -19.13 -15.99
N PRO A 244 -14.40 -18.95 -16.66
CA PRO A 244 -13.76 -17.64 -16.75
C PRO A 244 -14.54 -16.70 -17.67
N ILE A 245 -14.61 -15.43 -17.29
CA ILE A 245 -15.09 -14.36 -18.16
C ILE A 245 -13.87 -13.81 -18.89
N LEU A 246 -13.57 -14.39 -20.05
CA LEU A 246 -12.37 -14.04 -20.82
C LEU A 246 -12.32 -12.53 -21.13
N GLY A 247 -11.13 -11.95 -21.09
CA GLY A 247 -10.92 -10.51 -21.29
C GLY A 247 -11.34 -9.61 -20.12
N SER A 248 -11.99 -10.16 -19.06
CA SER A 248 -12.37 -9.39 -17.88
C SER A 248 -11.23 -9.35 -16.85
N GLN A 249 -10.94 -8.19 -16.30
CA GLN A 249 -9.92 -8.06 -15.28
C GLN A 249 -10.49 -8.33 -13.88
N ILE A 250 -9.78 -9.11 -13.05
CA ILE A 250 -10.13 -9.32 -11.64
C ILE A 250 -10.07 -7.99 -10.86
N LYS A 251 -11.02 -7.79 -9.94
CA LYS A 251 -11.02 -6.60 -9.08
C LYS A 251 -10.18 -6.82 -7.82
N PRO A 252 -9.53 -5.76 -7.27
CA PRO A 252 -8.74 -5.86 -6.04
C PRO A 252 -9.51 -6.46 -4.85
N GLU A 253 -10.80 -6.17 -4.74
CA GLU A 253 -11.67 -6.67 -3.66
C GLU A 253 -11.88 -8.18 -3.75
N VAL A 254 -11.89 -8.74 -4.96
CA VAL A 254 -12.01 -10.19 -5.18
C VAL A 254 -10.76 -10.90 -4.66
N VAL A 255 -9.57 -10.34 -4.88
CA VAL A 255 -8.32 -10.88 -4.32
C VAL A 255 -8.38 -10.95 -2.80
N TYR A 256 -8.77 -9.84 -2.14
CA TYR A 256 -8.94 -9.81 -0.68
C TYR A 256 -9.93 -10.87 -0.20
N ARG A 257 -11.07 -11.03 -0.87
CA ARG A 257 -12.10 -12.01 -0.53
C ARG A 257 -11.58 -13.45 -0.67
N VAL A 258 -10.92 -13.77 -1.77
CA VAL A 258 -10.32 -15.09 -2.01
C VAL A 258 -9.33 -15.44 -0.90
N LEU A 259 -8.42 -14.52 -0.58
CA LEU A 259 -7.43 -14.72 0.46
C LEU A 259 -8.07 -14.87 1.85
N ALA A 260 -9.08 -14.05 2.18
CA ALA A 260 -9.76 -14.10 3.47
C ALA A 260 -10.52 -15.42 3.66
N VAL A 261 -11.24 -15.90 2.64
CA VAL A 261 -11.95 -17.19 2.68
C VAL A 261 -10.96 -18.33 2.87
N LYS A 262 -9.86 -18.33 2.13
CA LYS A 262 -8.80 -19.35 2.23
C LYS A 262 -8.14 -19.33 3.62
N ALA A 263 -7.85 -18.14 4.16
CA ALA A 263 -7.30 -17.97 5.49
C ALA A 263 -8.17 -18.61 6.56
N LYS A 264 -9.47 -18.27 6.54
CA LYS A 264 -10.44 -18.79 7.51
C LYS A 264 -10.54 -20.32 7.47
N LYS A 265 -10.53 -20.90 6.25
CA LYS A 265 -10.56 -22.36 6.08
C LYS A 265 -9.30 -23.06 6.61
N LEU A 266 -8.11 -22.45 6.45
CA LEU A 266 -6.82 -23.07 6.78
C LEU A 266 -6.36 -22.81 8.21
N PHE A 267 -6.65 -21.63 8.75
CA PHE A 267 -6.04 -21.10 9.97
C PHE A 267 -7.06 -20.55 10.97
N GLY A 268 -8.36 -20.63 10.67
CA GLY A 268 -9.37 -20.00 11.51
C GLY A 268 -9.22 -18.47 11.54
N ASP A 269 -9.34 -17.89 12.72
CA ASP A 269 -9.18 -16.45 12.93
C ASP A 269 -7.75 -16.03 13.31
N ASP A 270 -6.84 -17.00 13.50
CA ASP A 270 -5.48 -16.76 13.99
C ASP A 270 -4.57 -16.10 12.94
N VAL A 271 -4.78 -16.41 11.67
CA VAL A 271 -3.93 -15.92 10.58
C VAL A 271 -4.75 -15.17 9.53
N ARG A 272 -4.47 -13.89 9.40
CA ARG A 272 -5.07 -13.07 8.35
C ARG A 272 -4.24 -13.16 7.08
N MET A 273 -4.89 -13.47 5.95
CA MET A 273 -4.26 -13.42 4.63
C MET A 273 -4.70 -12.15 3.90
N ASN A 274 -3.74 -11.33 3.54
CA ASN A 274 -3.96 -10.15 2.71
C ASN A 274 -2.72 -9.90 1.83
N PRO A 275 -2.86 -9.19 0.70
CA PRO A 275 -1.73 -9.00 -0.23
C PRO A 275 -0.50 -8.33 0.39
N HIS A 276 -0.67 -7.47 1.39
CA HIS A 276 0.47 -6.86 2.08
C HIS A 276 1.28 -7.87 2.89
N LYS A 277 0.61 -8.86 3.53
CA LYS A 277 1.30 -9.92 4.26
C LYS A 277 2.11 -10.81 3.31
N PHE A 278 1.62 -11.09 2.11
CA PHE A 278 2.41 -11.78 1.07
C PHE A 278 3.65 -10.98 0.68
N ARG A 279 3.50 -9.67 0.47
CA ARG A 279 4.64 -8.80 0.18
C ARG A 279 5.65 -8.73 1.33
N HIS A 280 5.19 -8.71 2.58
CA HIS A 280 6.07 -8.83 3.75
C HIS A 280 6.76 -10.19 3.78
N THR A 281 6.06 -11.27 3.44
CA THR A 281 6.63 -12.63 3.36
C THR A 281 7.73 -12.70 2.30
N PHE A 282 7.46 -12.24 1.08
CA PHE A 282 8.47 -12.15 0.02
C PHE A 282 9.70 -11.38 0.49
N ALA A 283 9.52 -10.17 1.01
CA ALA A 283 10.61 -9.30 1.42
C ALA A 283 11.43 -9.90 2.57
N THR A 284 10.77 -10.48 3.57
CA THR A 284 11.44 -11.11 4.71
C THR A 284 12.25 -12.32 4.28
N HIS A 285 11.66 -13.23 3.48
CA HIS A 285 12.37 -14.42 3.00
C HIS A 285 13.49 -14.07 2.01
N PHE A 286 13.33 -13.04 1.19
CA PHE A 286 14.40 -12.54 0.32
C PHE A 286 15.64 -12.14 1.13
N VAL A 287 15.44 -11.38 2.22
CA VAL A 287 16.55 -10.98 3.11
C VAL A 287 17.12 -12.17 3.90
N ILE A 288 16.27 -13.05 4.45
CA ILE A 288 16.71 -14.26 5.18
C ILE A 288 17.59 -15.14 4.27
N ASN A 289 17.23 -15.25 3.00
CA ASN A 289 17.97 -16.03 2.00
C ASN A 289 19.20 -15.31 1.43
N GLY A 290 19.62 -14.20 2.01
CA GLY A 290 20.85 -13.48 1.65
C GLY A 290 20.67 -12.34 0.64
N GLY A 291 19.46 -12.05 0.20
CA GLY A 291 19.19 -10.93 -0.71
C GLY A 291 19.53 -9.59 -0.06
N ASP A 292 20.13 -8.69 -0.84
CA ASP A 292 20.52 -7.37 -0.37
C ASP A 292 19.38 -6.35 -0.39
N ALA A 293 19.54 -5.28 0.37
CA ALA A 293 18.54 -4.23 0.55
C ALA A 293 18.24 -3.41 -0.70
N PHE A 294 19.21 -3.19 -1.55
CA PHE A 294 19.05 -2.37 -2.75
C PHE A 294 18.29 -3.15 -3.81
N SER A 295 18.66 -4.41 -4.04
CA SER A 295 17.89 -5.33 -4.90
C SER A 295 16.45 -5.48 -4.43
N LEU A 296 16.24 -5.65 -3.11
CA LEU A 296 14.89 -5.74 -2.54
C LEU A 296 14.09 -4.45 -2.76
N ARG A 297 14.70 -3.27 -2.56
CA ARG A 297 14.07 -1.97 -2.82
C ARG A 297 13.57 -1.89 -4.26
N ASP A 298 14.42 -2.27 -5.21
CA ASP A 298 14.14 -2.17 -6.65
C ASP A 298 13.05 -3.16 -7.07
N LEU A 299 13.12 -4.42 -6.62
CA LEU A 299 12.08 -5.43 -6.83
C LEU A 299 10.72 -4.99 -6.26
N LEU A 300 10.71 -4.40 -5.07
CA LEU A 300 9.48 -3.90 -4.45
C LEU A 300 9.01 -2.56 -5.04
N GLY A 301 9.87 -1.80 -5.72
CA GLY A 301 9.58 -0.45 -6.21
C GLY A 301 9.32 0.51 -5.04
N HIS A 302 10.21 0.53 -4.06
CA HIS A 302 10.20 1.51 -2.98
C HIS A 302 10.97 2.75 -3.40
N THR A 303 10.31 3.91 -3.38
CA THR A 303 10.95 5.20 -3.66
C THR A 303 11.91 5.63 -2.55
N ASN A 304 11.69 5.14 -1.32
CA ASN A 304 12.55 5.42 -0.16
C ASN A 304 13.04 4.11 0.47
N ILE A 305 14.36 4.00 0.66
CA ILE A 305 15.03 2.85 1.29
C ILE A 305 14.57 2.62 2.73
N GLU A 306 14.13 3.68 3.45
CA GLU A 306 13.59 3.57 4.80
C GLU A 306 12.41 2.57 4.89
N THR A 307 11.62 2.44 3.82
CA THR A 307 10.54 1.45 3.76
C THR A 307 11.04 0.02 3.63
N THR A 308 12.30 -0.17 3.21
CA THR A 308 12.97 -1.48 3.08
C THR A 308 13.74 -1.83 4.36
N LYS A 309 14.20 -0.83 5.12
CA LYS A 309 14.92 -1.04 6.40
C LYS A 309 14.16 -1.91 7.40
N ILE A 310 12.83 -1.87 7.36
CA ILE A 310 12.00 -2.69 8.27
C ILE A 310 12.25 -4.20 8.13
N TYR A 311 12.78 -4.64 6.99
CA TYR A 311 13.13 -6.05 6.74
C TYR A 311 14.58 -6.37 7.07
N ILE A 312 15.44 -5.34 7.22
CA ILE A 312 16.89 -5.48 7.43
C ILE A 312 17.23 -5.45 8.93
N ASP A 313 16.45 -4.77 9.76
CA ASP A 313 16.61 -4.69 11.23
C ASP A 313 16.44 -6.07 11.93
N MET A 314 16.71 -7.16 11.22
CA MET A 314 16.57 -8.53 11.69
C MET A 314 17.92 -9.08 12.12
N SER A 315 18.15 -9.08 13.42
CA SER A 315 19.13 -9.83 14.22
C SER A 315 20.64 -9.61 13.99
N PRO A 316 21.41 -9.33 15.07
CA PRO A 316 22.89 -9.26 15.05
C PRO A 316 23.59 -10.55 14.58
N LYS A 317 22.93 -11.73 14.71
CA LYS A 317 23.47 -13.01 14.23
C LYS A 317 23.68 -13.03 12.72
N ASP A 318 22.82 -12.33 11.97
CA ASP A 318 22.92 -12.26 10.50
C ASP A 318 24.13 -11.45 10.04
N LEU A 319 24.58 -10.44 10.81
CA LEU A 319 25.74 -9.62 10.46
C LEU A 319 27.04 -10.41 10.52
N LYS A 320 27.21 -11.27 11.51
CA LYS A 320 28.40 -12.12 11.63
C LYS A 320 28.46 -13.13 10.46
N THR A 321 27.36 -13.81 10.21
CA THR A 321 27.27 -14.78 9.10
C THR A 321 27.55 -14.11 7.76
N LYS A 322 26.98 -12.92 7.53
CA LYS A 322 27.27 -12.14 6.31
C LYS A 322 28.71 -11.68 6.23
N HIS A 323 29.28 -11.23 7.35
CA HIS A 323 30.71 -10.87 7.38
C HIS A 323 31.56 -12.06 6.97
N ASP A 324 31.33 -13.24 7.56
CA ASP A 324 32.09 -14.45 7.28
C ASP A 324 31.93 -14.92 5.81
N GLN A 325 30.75 -14.76 5.24
CA GLN A 325 30.47 -15.08 3.82
C GLN A 325 31.10 -14.09 2.84
N HIS A 326 31.26 -12.82 3.21
CA HIS A 326 31.74 -11.76 2.32
C HIS A 326 33.14 -11.24 2.72
N SER A 327 33.78 -11.83 3.72
CA SER A 327 35.14 -11.47 4.12
C SER A 327 36.10 -11.84 3.00
N LEU A 328 36.89 -10.85 2.54
CA LEU A 328 37.93 -11.06 1.54
C LEU A 328 38.90 -12.17 1.97
N ILE A 329 39.30 -12.15 3.24
CA ILE A 329 40.25 -13.12 3.81
C ILE A 329 39.67 -14.54 3.80
N SER A 330 38.38 -14.68 4.24
CA SER A 330 37.71 -16.00 4.22
C SER A 330 37.54 -16.54 2.80
N ASN A 331 37.25 -15.68 1.84
CA ASN A 331 37.05 -16.09 0.44
C ASN A 331 38.38 -16.44 -0.28
N MET A 332 39.49 -15.77 0.06
CA MET A 332 40.81 -16.17 -0.46
C MET A 332 41.18 -17.59 -0.05
N GLN A 333 40.94 -17.97 1.20
CA GLN A 333 41.23 -19.33 1.68
C GLN A 333 40.33 -20.40 1.03
N ASN A 334 39.06 -20.07 0.75
CA ASN A 334 38.12 -20.99 0.10
C ASN A 334 38.47 -21.21 -1.38
N ASN A 335 38.97 -20.21 -2.09
CA ASN A 335 39.39 -20.32 -3.49
C ASN A 335 40.65 -21.20 -3.61
N GLU A 336 41.63 -21.03 -2.74
CA GLU A 336 42.83 -21.89 -2.72
C GLU A 336 42.52 -23.37 -2.47
N GLN A 337 41.51 -23.66 -1.59
CA GLN A 337 41.07 -25.03 -1.34
C GLN A 337 40.27 -25.63 -2.49
N SER A 338 39.58 -24.80 -3.27
CA SER A 338 38.85 -25.23 -4.46
C SER A 338 39.77 -25.57 -5.61
N ASP A 339 40.81 -24.75 -5.81
CA ASP A 339 41.84 -24.95 -6.85
C ASP A 339 42.71 -26.18 -6.56
N ASN A 340 43.11 -26.40 -5.30
CA ASN A 340 43.85 -27.58 -4.89
C ASN A 340 43.04 -28.88 -5.08
N LYS A 341 41.72 -28.87 -4.75
CA LYS A 341 40.82 -30.03 -4.99
C LYS A 341 40.57 -30.29 -6.49
N ALA A 342 40.60 -29.26 -7.32
CA ALA A 342 40.50 -29.44 -8.77
C ALA A 342 41.75 -30.04 -9.36
N GLN A 343 42.95 -29.63 -8.90
CA GLN A 343 44.22 -30.18 -9.31
C GLN A 343 44.44 -31.63 -8.85
N GLU A 344 44.05 -31.99 -7.62
CA GLU A 344 44.06 -33.36 -7.14
C GLU A 344 43.16 -34.30 -7.94
N LYS A 345 42.00 -33.81 -8.40
CA LYS A 345 41.08 -34.60 -9.25
C LYS A 345 41.58 -34.78 -10.67
N GLU A 346 42.35 -33.86 -11.20
CA GLU A 346 43.01 -34.02 -12.53
C GLU A 346 44.17 -34.97 -12.46
N GLN A 347 45.01 -34.89 -11.38
CA GLN A 347 46.12 -35.84 -11.19
C GLN A 347 45.69 -37.26 -10.88
N SER A 348 44.51 -37.48 -10.35
CA SER A 348 43.96 -38.84 -10.09
C SER A 348 43.29 -39.49 -11.34
N LYS A 349 43.22 -38.78 -12.44
CA LYS A 349 42.68 -39.29 -13.72
C LYS A 349 43.73 -39.61 -14.78
N LEU A 350 45.01 -39.36 -14.46
CA LEU A 350 46.22 -39.76 -15.24
C LEU A 350 46.82 -40.98 -14.61
#